data_e836f9ebfdecebdf4842622f7f7c14aa
#
_entry.id   e836f9ebfdecebdf4842622f7f7c14aa
#
_cell.length_a   1.000
_cell.length_b   1.000
_cell.length_c   1.000
_cell.angle_alpha   90.00
_cell.angle_beta   90.00
_cell.angle_gamma   90.00
#
_symmetry.space_group_name_H-M   'P 1'
#
loop_
_entity.id
_entity.type
_entity.pdbx_description
1 polymer ?
#
loop_
_entity_poly.entity_id
_entity_poly.type
_entity_poly.pdbx_seq_one_letter_code
_entity_poly.pdbx_strand_id
1 'polypeptide(L)'
;MKILLLGCLAMPALAGLHAQDLHFSQWFNSPLTTNPANTGFIPDADYRLGANYRNQWSSIMSEPYKTMSIFGDAQVFRNRIQSGWLGLGGVIMHDVAGSGNLTTTEVYGSIAYHQMLGYSSLLTAGFNTGWVNKRINSANLKFPDQFDGKFFDNQLPTSVVLDQPNVNFLDMQVGMNYAYFPNEKTYFNAGFSVQHINQPRESFFIANPAGFDSHISPRYIAFFNASFKRSDLVILNPMAYYTNQAGAYEAVVGLNAQYNISGDGDEQLIGGLYYRVGDAFIPMVGFVYHNIRLVFTYDVTTSSLSNYNGNRGAWEFALIQNGFYNQYNGDRHQSLCPSFRQ
;
A
#
# COMPACT_ATOMS: atom_id res chain seq x y z
N MET A 1 21.04 32.70 53.62
CA MET A 1 20.06 31.76 53.10
C MET A 1 20.04 31.94 51.58
N LYS A 2 20.83 31.13 50.86
CA LYS A 2 20.97 31.23 49.37
C LYS A 2 20.07 30.16 48.74
N ILE A 3 19.07 30.64 48.02
CA ILE A 3 18.18 29.79 47.22
C ILE A 3 18.87 29.55 45.88
N LEU A 4 19.28 28.30 45.62
CA LEU A 4 19.78 27.84 44.35
C LEU A 4 18.56 27.52 43.45
N LEU A 5 18.34 28.39 42.44
CA LEU A 5 17.40 28.07 41.37
C LEU A 5 18.07 27.07 40.38
N LEU A 6 17.67 25.82 40.46
CA LEU A 6 18.02 24.81 39.47
C LEU A 6 17.11 25.02 38.25
N GLY A 7 17.63 25.66 37.21
CA GLY A 7 16.98 25.75 35.91
C GLY A 7 17.07 24.38 35.21
N CYS A 8 15.97 23.63 35.19
CA CYS A 8 15.82 22.52 34.24
C CYS A 8 15.77 23.05 32.84
N LEU A 9 16.89 22.97 32.11
CA LEU A 9 16.87 23.03 30.63
C LEU A 9 16.13 21.80 30.13
N ALA A 10 14.85 21.96 29.81
CA ALA A 10 14.14 21.01 28.96
C ALA A 10 14.74 21.13 27.55
N MET A 11 15.69 20.24 27.22
CA MET A 11 16.02 19.98 25.81
C MET A 11 14.75 19.48 25.13
N PRO A 12 14.25 20.15 24.08
CA PRO A 12 13.25 19.51 23.24
C PRO A 12 13.93 18.29 22.62
N ALA A 13 13.45 17.10 22.97
CA ALA A 13 13.76 15.90 22.21
C ALA A 13 13.31 16.19 20.77
N LEU A 14 14.27 16.38 19.87
CA LEU A 14 14.04 16.36 18.45
C LEU A 14 13.58 14.92 18.13
N ALA A 15 12.28 14.68 18.27
CA ALA A 15 11.65 13.50 17.70
C ALA A 15 11.89 13.59 16.21
N GLY A 16 12.74 12.71 15.68
CA GLY A 16 12.98 12.62 14.25
C GLY A 16 11.62 12.47 13.55
N LEU A 17 11.30 13.42 12.68
CA LEU A 17 10.11 13.33 11.84
C LEU A 17 10.41 12.24 10.79
N HIS A 18 9.89 11.04 11.03
CA HIS A 18 9.96 9.93 10.09
C HIS A 18 8.73 10.00 9.21
N ALA A 19 8.91 10.27 7.92
CA ALA A 19 7.86 10.18 6.93
C ALA A 19 7.74 8.72 6.47
N GLN A 20 6.53 8.19 6.47
CA GLN A 20 6.22 6.90 5.87
C GLN A 20 5.82 7.10 4.41
N ASP A 21 6.14 6.11 3.58
CA ASP A 21 5.72 6.07 2.20
C ASP A 21 4.21 5.83 2.03
N LEU A 22 3.76 6.08 0.80
CA LEU A 22 2.38 5.89 0.41
C LEU A 22 1.91 4.45 0.66
N HIS A 23 0.75 4.30 1.26
CA HIS A 23 0.16 2.99 1.50
C HIS A 23 -1.37 3.07 1.57
N PHE A 24 -2.00 1.92 1.33
CA PHE A 24 -3.44 1.74 1.47
C PHE A 24 -3.75 0.88 2.69
N SER A 25 -4.82 1.20 3.44
CA SER A 25 -5.33 0.33 4.49
C SER A 25 -5.77 -1.03 3.91
N GLN A 26 -6.19 -1.03 2.64
CA GLN A 26 -6.53 -2.23 1.88
C GLN A 26 -5.32 -2.80 1.11
N TRP A 27 -4.19 -3.08 1.79
CA TRP A 27 -2.95 -3.58 1.15
C TRP A 27 -3.18 -4.83 0.28
N PHE A 28 -4.13 -5.68 0.67
CA PHE A 28 -4.49 -6.90 -0.05
C PHE A 28 -5.23 -6.63 -1.38
N ASN A 29 -5.85 -5.45 -1.54
CA ASN A 29 -6.46 -4.97 -2.77
C ASN A 29 -5.51 -4.09 -3.61
N SER A 30 -4.28 -3.87 -3.14
CA SER A 30 -3.21 -3.18 -3.87
C SER A 30 -1.93 -4.05 -3.90
N PRO A 31 -1.99 -5.23 -4.52
CA PRO A 31 -0.98 -6.26 -4.36
C PRO A 31 0.40 -5.88 -4.91
N LEU A 32 0.47 -5.13 -6.02
CA LEU A 32 1.74 -4.74 -6.66
C LEU A 32 2.49 -3.67 -5.86
N THR A 33 1.76 -2.83 -5.10
CA THR A 33 2.35 -1.82 -4.21
C THR A 33 2.84 -2.43 -2.90
N THR A 34 2.31 -3.60 -2.53
CA THR A 34 2.67 -4.30 -1.30
C THR A 34 3.90 -5.18 -1.48
N ASN A 35 3.94 -5.96 -2.57
CA ASN A 35 5.04 -6.89 -2.82
C ASN A 35 5.14 -7.21 -4.31
N PRO A 36 6.30 -7.03 -4.95
CA PRO A 36 6.52 -7.41 -6.35
C PRO A 36 6.20 -8.87 -6.66
N ALA A 37 6.38 -9.77 -5.69
CA ALA A 37 6.07 -11.19 -5.85
C ALA A 37 4.57 -11.50 -5.98
N ASN A 38 3.69 -10.51 -5.76
CA ASN A 38 2.25 -10.67 -6.00
C ASN A 38 1.86 -10.44 -7.48
N THR A 39 2.79 -10.03 -8.33
CA THR A 39 2.54 -9.78 -9.76
C THR A 39 2.23 -11.09 -10.49
N GLY A 40 1.06 -11.20 -11.09
CA GLY A 40 0.61 -12.45 -11.71
C GLY A 40 0.31 -13.58 -10.73
N PHE A 41 0.24 -13.28 -9.42
CA PHE A 41 -0.26 -14.20 -8.42
C PHE A 41 -1.79 -14.04 -8.31
N ILE A 42 -2.51 -14.71 -9.22
CA ILE A 42 -3.95 -14.60 -9.40
C ILE A 42 -4.53 -16.01 -9.45
N PRO A 43 -4.83 -16.64 -8.30
CA PRO A 43 -5.26 -18.05 -8.26
C PRO A 43 -6.49 -18.34 -9.11
N ASP A 44 -7.44 -17.42 -9.15
CA ASP A 44 -8.77 -17.62 -9.74
C ASP A 44 -8.95 -16.95 -11.12
N ALA A 45 -7.90 -16.42 -11.74
CA ALA A 45 -7.99 -15.73 -13.03
C ALA A 45 -6.65 -15.71 -13.77
N ASP A 46 -6.63 -15.27 -15.02
CA ASP A 46 -5.43 -15.16 -15.84
C ASP A 46 -4.82 -13.75 -15.79
N TYR A 47 -5.66 -12.72 -15.64
CA TYR A 47 -5.23 -11.34 -15.46
C TYR A 47 -6.13 -10.59 -14.48
N ARG A 48 -5.60 -9.52 -13.95
CA ARG A 48 -6.29 -8.64 -13.00
C ARG A 48 -6.03 -7.18 -13.34
N LEU A 49 -7.10 -6.38 -13.27
CA LEU A 49 -7.04 -4.93 -13.32
C LEU A 49 -7.60 -4.39 -12.02
N GLY A 50 -7.02 -3.33 -11.49
CA GLY A 50 -7.51 -2.75 -10.25
C GLY A 50 -7.25 -1.25 -10.15
N ALA A 51 -8.09 -0.60 -9.34
CA ALA A 51 -7.95 0.79 -8.99
C ALA A 51 -8.26 0.98 -7.50
N ASN A 52 -7.48 1.84 -6.84
CA ASN A 52 -7.66 2.19 -5.45
C ASN A 52 -7.72 3.71 -5.32
N TYR A 53 -8.54 4.19 -4.40
CA TYR A 53 -8.61 5.59 -4.03
C TYR A 53 -8.74 5.73 -2.52
N ARG A 54 -7.88 6.56 -1.91
CA ARG A 54 -7.87 6.90 -0.49
C ARG A 54 -7.98 8.40 -0.31
N ASN A 55 -8.80 8.83 0.63
CA ASN A 55 -8.88 10.22 1.07
C ASN A 55 -8.76 10.27 2.59
N GLN A 56 -7.70 10.93 3.07
CA GLN A 56 -7.36 10.95 4.49
C GLN A 56 -7.45 12.37 5.06
N TRP A 57 -8.03 12.49 6.26
CA TRP A 57 -8.16 13.73 7.03
C TRP A 57 -8.94 14.84 6.36
N SER A 58 -9.89 14.52 5.47
CA SER A 58 -10.76 15.49 4.81
C SER A 58 -11.67 16.28 5.79
N SER A 59 -11.78 15.83 7.04
CA SER A 59 -12.57 16.51 8.07
C SER A 59 -11.82 17.60 8.83
N ILE A 60 -10.48 17.63 8.76
CA ILE A 60 -9.64 18.54 9.55
C ILE A 60 -8.69 19.37 8.70
N MET A 61 -8.49 19.01 7.44
CA MET A 61 -7.60 19.71 6.52
C MET A 61 -8.39 20.27 5.34
N SER A 62 -8.10 21.51 4.96
CA SER A 62 -8.66 22.11 3.72
C SER A 62 -8.14 21.40 2.47
N GLU A 63 -6.88 20.94 2.54
CA GLU A 63 -6.22 20.15 1.48
C GLU A 63 -5.88 18.77 2.04
N PRO A 64 -6.82 17.80 1.96
CA PRO A 64 -6.62 16.44 2.49
C PRO A 64 -5.61 15.66 1.66
N TYR A 65 -5.05 14.58 2.26
CA TYR A 65 -4.24 13.64 1.52
C TYR A 65 -5.12 12.78 0.62
N LYS A 66 -4.77 12.72 -0.68
CA LYS A 66 -5.49 11.97 -1.72
C LYS A 66 -4.53 11.07 -2.44
N THR A 67 -4.68 9.78 -2.24
CA THR A 67 -3.85 8.76 -2.89
C THR A 67 -4.72 7.94 -3.84
N MET A 68 -4.26 7.76 -5.06
CA MET A 68 -4.91 6.89 -6.03
C MET A 68 -3.89 5.97 -6.69
N SER A 69 -4.33 4.77 -7.06
CA SER A 69 -3.53 3.86 -7.87
C SER A 69 -4.38 3.16 -8.92
N ILE A 70 -3.75 2.84 -10.05
CA ILE A 70 -4.29 1.95 -11.08
C ILE A 70 -3.22 0.93 -11.35
N PHE A 71 -3.58 -0.35 -11.37
CA PHE A 71 -2.66 -1.43 -11.63
C PHE A 71 -3.26 -2.49 -12.55
N GLY A 72 -2.38 -3.23 -13.21
CA GLY A 72 -2.76 -4.39 -13.97
C GLY A 72 -1.65 -5.42 -13.97
N ASP A 73 -1.99 -6.68 -13.87
CA ASP A 73 -1.07 -7.79 -13.91
C ASP A 73 -1.70 -9.04 -14.54
N ALA A 74 -0.83 -9.89 -15.09
CA ALA A 74 -1.25 -11.07 -15.82
C ALA A 74 -0.27 -12.23 -15.65
N GLN A 75 -0.79 -13.44 -15.75
CA GLN A 75 -0.01 -14.67 -15.81
C GLN A 75 0.37 -14.93 -17.28
N VAL A 76 1.67 -15.13 -17.53
CA VAL A 76 2.17 -15.43 -18.86
C VAL A 76 3.02 -16.70 -18.87
N PHE A 77 3.09 -17.39 -20.01
CA PHE A 77 3.85 -18.62 -20.21
C PHE A 77 3.47 -19.81 -19.32
N ARG A 78 2.26 -19.81 -18.74
CA ARG A 78 1.78 -20.87 -17.85
C ARG A 78 1.79 -22.25 -18.52
N ASN A 79 1.53 -22.32 -19.82
CA ASN A 79 1.53 -23.57 -20.59
C ASN A 79 2.91 -23.94 -21.13
N ARG A 80 3.93 -23.10 -20.97
CA ARG A 80 5.29 -23.33 -21.50
C ARG A 80 6.28 -23.73 -20.42
N ILE A 81 6.01 -23.39 -19.16
CA ILE A 81 6.86 -23.71 -18.01
C ILE A 81 6.18 -24.84 -17.24
N GLN A 82 6.87 -25.97 -17.09
CA GLN A 82 6.29 -27.23 -16.59
C GLN A 82 5.71 -27.16 -15.17
N SER A 83 6.28 -26.33 -14.30
CA SER A 83 5.89 -26.24 -12.88
C SER A 83 5.83 -24.81 -12.37
N GLY A 84 5.54 -23.85 -13.27
CA GLY A 84 5.52 -22.45 -12.90
C GLY A 84 4.99 -21.54 -13.99
N TRP A 85 5.06 -20.24 -13.75
CA TRP A 85 4.68 -19.21 -14.72
C TRP A 85 5.40 -17.90 -14.41
N LEU A 86 5.38 -16.97 -15.36
CA LEU A 86 5.79 -15.59 -15.14
C LEU A 86 4.56 -14.71 -14.89
N GLY A 87 4.68 -13.79 -13.95
CA GLY A 87 3.80 -12.66 -13.76
C GLY A 87 4.40 -11.42 -14.40
N LEU A 88 3.62 -10.69 -15.18
CA LEU A 88 3.97 -9.37 -15.72
C LEU A 88 2.90 -8.39 -15.31
N GLY A 89 3.29 -7.17 -14.93
CA GLY A 89 2.34 -6.16 -14.52
C GLY A 89 2.94 -4.76 -14.43
N GLY A 90 2.10 -3.83 -14.02
CA GLY A 90 2.50 -2.46 -13.75
C GLY A 90 1.51 -1.76 -12.85
N VAL A 91 1.97 -0.71 -12.21
CA VAL A 91 1.17 0.14 -11.34
C VAL A 91 1.55 1.61 -11.54
N ILE A 92 0.54 2.45 -11.54
CA ILE A 92 0.68 3.90 -11.50
C ILE A 92 0.06 4.35 -10.18
N MET A 93 0.81 5.12 -9.39
CA MET A 93 0.33 5.77 -8.18
C MET A 93 0.43 7.28 -8.31
N HIS A 94 -0.54 7.97 -7.76
CA HIS A 94 -0.58 9.42 -7.69
C HIS A 94 -1.08 9.85 -6.33
N ASP A 95 -0.29 10.68 -5.65
CA ASP A 95 -0.58 11.22 -4.34
C ASP A 95 -0.48 12.73 -4.32
N VAL A 96 -1.37 13.36 -3.58
CA VAL A 96 -1.34 14.81 -3.32
C VAL A 96 -1.48 15.02 -1.83
N ALA A 97 -0.48 15.63 -1.20
CA ALA A 97 -0.40 15.80 0.24
C ALA A 97 -0.34 17.27 0.65
N GLY A 98 -1.26 17.68 1.51
CA GLY A 98 -1.22 18.92 2.27
C GLY A 98 -1.26 20.22 1.45
N SER A 99 -1.11 21.34 2.16
CA SER A 99 -1.23 22.70 1.60
C SER A 99 -0.15 23.08 0.59
N GLY A 100 1.00 22.41 0.63
CA GLY A 100 2.07 22.56 -0.38
C GLY A 100 1.80 21.81 -1.67
N ASN A 101 0.66 21.09 -1.77
CA ASN A 101 0.36 20.21 -2.88
C ASN A 101 1.59 19.35 -3.25
N LEU A 102 2.25 18.77 -2.22
CA LEU A 102 3.31 17.81 -2.48
C LEU A 102 2.71 16.67 -3.28
N THR A 103 3.06 16.63 -4.55
CA THR A 103 2.54 15.64 -5.50
C THR A 103 3.61 14.59 -5.74
N THR A 104 3.26 13.33 -5.52
CA THR A 104 4.11 12.18 -5.87
C THR A 104 3.43 11.39 -6.96
N THR A 105 4.13 11.13 -8.05
CA THR A 105 3.67 10.25 -9.14
C THR A 105 4.69 9.16 -9.33
N GLU A 106 4.23 7.92 -9.28
CA GLU A 106 5.06 6.72 -9.38
C GLU A 106 4.53 5.83 -10.50
N VAL A 107 5.43 5.31 -11.33
CA VAL A 107 5.11 4.38 -12.41
C VAL A 107 6.09 3.22 -12.34
N TYR A 108 5.59 2.03 -12.00
CA TYR A 108 6.40 0.82 -11.89
C TYR A 108 6.00 -0.21 -12.94
N GLY A 109 7.01 -0.84 -13.53
CA GLY A 109 6.90 -2.13 -14.20
C GLY A 109 7.29 -3.26 -13.24
N SER A 110 6.58 -4.37 -13.30
CA SER A 110 6.70 -5.47 -12.37
C SER A 110 6.84 -6.80 -13.09
N ILE A 111 7.74 -7.64 -12.61
CA ILE A 111 7.92 -9.03 -13.06
C ILE A 111 8.07 -9.96 -11.85
N ALA A 112 7.45 -11.13 -11.91
CA ALA A 112 7.60 -12.17 -10.90
C ALA A 112 7.71 -13.55 -11.54
N TYR A 113 8.45 -14.43 -10.89
CA TYR A 113 8.53 -15.85 -11.26
C TYR A 113 7.89 -16.69 -10.16
N HIS A 114 6.94 -17.52 -10.56
CA HIS A 114 6.19 -18.41 -9.70
C HIS A 114 6.62 -19.84 -9.94
N GLN A 115 7.09 -20.53 -8.91
CA GLN A 115 7.55 -21.91 -8.96
C GLN A 115 6.73 -22.78 -8.01
N MET A 116 6.03 -23.77 -8.56
CA MET A 116 5.40 -24.81 -7.75
C MET A 116 6.44 -25.69 -7.09
N LEU A 117 6.31 -25.89 -5.79
CA LEU A 117 7.11 -26.82 -4.99
C LEU A 117 6.23 -28.03 -4.62
N GLY A 118 6.15 -28.99 -5.53
CA GLY A 118 5.21 -30.11 -5.43
C GLY A 118 3.77 -29.68 -5.75
N TYR A 119 2.78 -30.26 -5.08
CA TYR A 119 1.35 -30.09 -5.41
C TYR A 119 0.63 -29.06 -4.52
N SER A 120 1.23 -28.66 -3.42
CA SER A 120 0.55 -27.85 -2.39
C SER A 120 1.30 -26.61 -1.95
N SER A 121 2.41 -26.28 -2.60
CA SER A 121 3.24 -25.13 -2.23
C SER A 121 3.70 -24.35 -3.46
N LEU A 122 3.77 -23.05 -3.32
CA LEU A 122 4.25 -22.13 -4.36
C LEU A 122 5.25 -21.17 -3.74
N LEU A 123 6.40 -21.02 -4.36
CA LEU A 123 7.40 -20.01 -4.04
C LEU A 123 7.44 -18.99 -5.18
N THR A 124 7.48 -17.73 -4.84
CA THR A 124 7.54 -16.64 -5.81
C THR A 124 8.65 -15.68 -5.46
N ALA A 125 9.34 -15.18 -6.48
CA ALA A 125 10.26 -14.04 -6.38
C ALA A 125 9.83 -12.98 -7.39
N GLY A 126 9.86 -11.70 -6.98
CA GLY A 126 9.42 -10.59 -7.81
C GLY A 126 10.36 -9.39 -7.74
N PHE A 127 10.33 -8.59 -8.79
CA PHE A 127 11.10 -7.37 -8.94
C PHE A 127 10.24 -6.28 -9.58
N ASN A 128 10.26 -5.08 -8.98
CA ASN A 128 9.69 -3.86 -9.55
C ASN A 128 10.81 -2.87 -9.83
N THR A 129 10.69 -2.16 -10.94
CA THR A 129 11.48 -0.97 -11.20
C THR A 129 10.59 0.10 -11.78
N GLY A 130 10.83 1.33 -11.40
CA GLY A 130 9.94 2.41 -11.80
C GLY A 130 10.56 3.79 -11.68
N TRP A 131 9.85 4.73 -12.24
CA TRP A 131 10.17 6.14 -12.20
C TRP A 131 9.26 6.83 -11.19
N VAL A 132 9.86 7.66 -10.34
CA VAL A 132 9.18 8.47 -9.33
C VAL A 132 9.43 9.93 -9.62
N ASN A 133 8.37 10.70 -9.63
CA ASN A 133 8.39 12.16 -9.70
C ASN A 133 7.77 12.74 -8.43
N LYS A 134 8.49 13.62 -7.75
CA LYS A 134 7.96 14.40 -6.63
C LYS A 134 8.03 15.88 -6.96
N ARG A 135 6.93 16.56 -6.75
CA ARG A 135 6.80 18.01 -7.04
C ARG A 135 6.12 18.71 -5.87
N ILE A 136 6.64 19.87 -5.50
CA ILE A 136 6.08 20.75 -4.48
C ILE A 136 5.68 22.09 -5.10
N ASN A 137 4.53 22.62 -4.72
CA ASN A 137 4.12 23.97 -5.09
C ASN A 137 4.32 24.90 -3.90
N SER A 138 5.38 25.70 -3.96
CA SER A 138 5.74 26.64 -2.89
C SER A 138 4.87 27.88 -2.83
N ALA A 139 4.05 28.17 -3.87
CA ALA A 139 3.25 29.41 -3.93
C ALA A 139 2.22 29.54 -2.80
N ASN A 140 1.73 28.40 -2.28
CA ASN A 140 0.76 28.35 -1.19
C ASN A 140 1.40 28.05 0.18
N LEU A 141 2.71 27.81 0.23
CA LEU A 141 3.41 27.59 1.48
C LEU A 141 3.61 28.91 2.22
N LYS A 142 3.57 28.83 3.54
CA LYS A 142 3.87 29.93 4.45
C LYS A 142 5.05 29.53 5.33
N PHE A 143 6.10 30.32 5.28
CA PHE A 143 7.30 30.08 6.04
C PHE A 143 7.35 30.94 7.31
N PRO A 144 8.03 30.52 8.38
CA PRO A 144 8.08 31.28 9.63
C PRO A 144 8.56 32.72 9.50
N ASP A 145 9.45 33.02 8.54
CA ASP A 145 9.98 34.34 8.25
C ASP A 145 9.00 35.26 7.48
N GLN A 146 7.87 34.70 7.05
CA GLN A 146 6.76 35.45 6.44
C GLN A 146 5.65 35.80 7.45
N PHE A 147 5.91 35.67 8.76
CA PHE A 147 5.01 36.12 9.81
C PHE A 147 5.33 37.52 10.25
N ASP A 148 4.41 38.48 10.06
CA ASP A 148 4.57 39.90 10.37
C ASP A 148 4.38 40.25 11.87
N GLY A 149 4.17 39.20 12.71
CA GLY A 149 3.84 39.35 14.13
C GLY A 149 2.34 39.25 14.42
N LYS A 150 1.51 39.24 13.39
CA LYS A 150 0.04 39.12 13.50
C LYS A 150 -0.55 38.15 12.51
N PHE A 151 -0.11 38.15 11.26
CA PHE A 151 -0.57 37.31 10.17
C PHE A 151 0.59 36.74 9.38
N PHE A 152 0.35 35.62 8.70
CA PHE A 152 1.24 35.10 7.67
C PHE A 152 0.91 35.76 6.33
N ASP A 153 1.91 36.40 5.71
CA ASP A 153 1.80 36.98 4.38
C ASP A 153 2.82 36.32 3.44
N ASN A 154 2.33 35.53 2.49
CA ASN A 154 3.13 34.82 1.50
C ASN A 154 3.80 35.74 0.45
N GLN A 155 3.48 37.03 0.45
CA GLN A 155 4.12 38.00 -0.40
C GLN A 155 5.40 38.57 0.23
N LEU A 156 5.61 38.34 1.53
CA LEU A 156 6.86 38.71 2.17
C LEU A 156 8.00 37.80 1.67
N PRO A 157 9.21 38.36 1.50
CA PRO A 157 10.35 37.56 1.09
C PRO A 157 10.68 36.51 2.13
N THR A 158 11.02 35.28 1.67
CA THR A 158 11.48 34.17 2.52
C THR A 158 12.91 33.81 2.21
N SER A 159 13.64 33.40 3.23
CA SER A 159 14.99 32.83 3.11
C SER A 159 15.00 31.41 2.59
N VAL A 160 13.84 30.74 2.57
CA VAL A 160 13.72 29.38 2.08
C VAL A 160 13.59 29.37 0.57
N VAL A 161 14.66 28.96 -0.10
CA VAL A 161 14.69 28.81 -1.57
C VAL A 161 14.69 27.32 -1.90
N LEU A 162 13.64 26.87 -2.57
CA LEU A 162 13.57 25.52 -3.14
C LEU A 162 14.26 25.54 -4.50
N ASP A 163 15.48 25.02 -4.57
CA ASP A 163 16.28 25.03 -5.81
C ASP A 163 15.66 24.16 -6.90
N GLN A 164 15.03 23.04 -6.49
CA GLN A 164 14.43 22.07 -7.37
C GLN A 164 13.01 21.72 -6.90
N PRO A 165 11.97 22.45 -7.36
CA PRO A 165 10.58 22.14 -6.98
C PRO A 165 10.07 20.84 -7.59
N ASN A 166 10.87 20.15 -8.42
CA ASN A 166 10.56 18.92 -9.09
C ASN A 166 11.78 17.99 -9.06
N VAL A 167 11.61 16.82 -8.44
CA VAL A 167 12.64 15.78 -8.26
C VAL A 167 12.21 14.51 -8.94
N ASN A 168 13.13 13.88 -9.67
CA ASN A 168 12.89 12.62 -10.36
C ASN A 168 13.99 11.63 -9.99
N PHE A 169 13.60 10.37 -9.77
CA PHE A 169 14.54 9.29 -9.53
C PHE A 169 14.00 7.93 -9.99
N LEU A 170 14.92 7.00 -10.19
CA LEU A 170 14.59 5.59 -10.40
C LEU A 170 14.48 4.90 -9.05
N ASP A 171 13.45 4.09 -8.88
CA ASP A 171 13.24 3.26 -7.71
C ASP A 171 13.20 1.78 -8.05
N MET A 172 13.64 0.94 -7.12
CA MET A 172 13.71 -0.51 -7.28
C MET A 172 13.20 -1.22 -6.03
N GLN A 173 12.45 -2.30 -6.25
CA GLN A 173 11.84 -3.09 -5.18
C GLN A 173 12.01 -4.58 -5.48
N VAL A 174 12.21 -5.38 -4.43
CA VAL A 174 12.27 -6.85 -4.52
C VAL A 174 11.30 -7.47 -3.53
N GLY A 175 10.86 -8.67 -3.83
CA GLY A 175 9.98 -9.38 -2.93
C GLY A 175 9.98 -10.87 -3.14
N MET A 176 9.57 -11.56 -2.09
CA MET A 176 9.35 -13.00 -2.08
C MET A 176 7.98 -13.29 -1.48
N ASN A 177 7.38 -14.39 -1.92
CA ASN A 177 6.08 -14.84 -1.45
C ASN A 177 6.06 -16.38 -1.41
N TYR A 178 5.49 -16.93 -0.35
CA TYR A 178 5.29 -18.37 -0.20
C TYR A 178 3.81 -18.62 0.07
N ALA A 179 3.20 -19.47 -0.77
CA ALA A 179 1.83 -19.92 -0.59
C ALA A 179 1.80 -21.42 -0.31
N TYR A 180 0.94 -21.82 0.63
CA TYR A 180 0.73 -23.21 1.02
C TYR A 180 -0.76 -23.52 1.06
N PHE A 181 -1.16 -24.53 0.30
CA PHE A 181 -2.56 -24.96 0.13
C PHE A 181 -2.67 -26.48 0.28
N PRO A 182 -2.69 -26.99 1.55
CA PRO A 182 -2.69 -28.40 1.84
C PRO A 182 -3.94 -29.14 1.35
N ASN A 183 -5.03 -28.43 1.14
CA ASN A 183 -6.31 -28.93 0.67
C ASN A 183 -7.14 -27.78 0.07
N GLU A 184 -8.30 -28.10 -0.53
CA GLU A 184 -9.21 -27.15 -1.17
C GLU A 184 -9.89 -26.16 -0.22
N LYS A 185 -9.79 -26.36 1.09
CA LYS A 185 -10.48 -25.56 2.13
C LYS A 185 -9.52 -24.63 2.89
N THR A 186 -8.22 -24.80 2.71
CA THR A 186 -7.23 -24.12 3.53
C THR A 186 -6.12 -23.56 2.63
N TYR A 187 -5.86 -22.28 2.78
CA TYR A 187 -4.84 -21.56 2.05
C TYR A 187 -4.09 -20.63 2.99
N PHE A 188 -2.77 -20.59 2.85
CA PHE A 188 -1.88 -19.67 3.54
C PHE A 188 -0.99 -18.97 2.54
N ASN A 189 -0.72 -17.70 2.78
CA ASN A 189 0.18 -16.90 1.97
C ASN A 189 0.97 -15.94 2.87
N ALA A 190 2.29 -16.01 2.81
CA ALA A 190 3.18 -15.11 3.53
C ALA A 190 4.16 -14.49 2.55
N GLY A 191 4.38 -13.20 2.67
CA GLY A 191 5.29 -12.48 1.81
C GLY A 191 6.16 -11.48 2.57
N PHE A 192 7.32 -11.23 1.98
CA PHE A 192 8.27 -10.23 2.42
C PHE A 192 8.78 -9.42 1.23
N SER A 193 8.87 -8.10 1.37
CA SER A 193 9.41 -7.23 0.34
C SER A 193 10.28 -6.12 0.93
N VAL A 194 11.20 -5.65 0.10
CA VAL A 194 12.03 -4.47 0.39
C VAL A 194 11.85 -3.50 -0.75
N GLN A 195 11.38 -2.31 -0.43
CA GLN A 195 11.25 -1.18 -1.34
C GLN A 195 12.44 -0.25 -1.18
N HIS A 196 12.74 0.56 -2.19
CA HIS A 196 13.87 1.52 -2.22
C HIS A 196 15.23 0.84 -1.99
N ILE A 197 15.45 -0.35 -2.59
CA ILE A 197 16.72 -1.09 -2.41
C ILE A 197 17.93 -0.32 -2.95
N ASN A 198 17.73 0.56 -3.92
CA ASN A 198 18.75 1.43 -4.50
C ASN A 198 18.93 2.74 -3.74
N GLN A 199 18.15 2.99 -2.66
CA GLN A 199 18.20 4.17 -1.81
C GLN A 199 18.34 5.47 -2.62
N PRO A 200 17.37 5.79 -3.50
CA PRO A 200 17.52 6.92 -4.39
C PRO A 200 17.60 8.22 -3.60
N ARG A 201 18.30 9.20 -4.16
CA ARG A 201 18.38 10.53 -3.56
C ARG A 201 17.10 11.31 -3.82
N GLU A 202 16.51 11.83 -2.75
CA GLU A 202 15.36 12.72 -2.78
C GLU A 202 15.71 14.04 -2.09
N SER A 203 15.81 15.13 -2.84
CA SER A 203 16.06 16.45 -2.27
C SER A 203 15.53 17.54 -3.18
N PHE A 204 14.79 18.48 -2.60
CA PHE A 204 14.39 19.73 -3.25
C PHE A 204 15.49 20.81 -3.20
N PHE A 205 16.63 20.51 -2.59
CA PHE A 205 17.78 21.39 -2.47
C PHE A 205 18.98 20.81 -3.22
N ILE A 206 19.70 21.65 -3.98
CA ILE A 206 20.95 21.27 -4.67
C ILE A 206 22.06 21.10 -3.66
N ALA A 207 22.25 22.10 -2.80
CA ALA A 207 23.19 22.03 -1.69
C ALA A 207 22.50 21.37 -0.48
N ASN A 208 23.22 20.49 0.20
CA ASN A 208 22.78 19.94 1.49
C ASN A 208 23.39 20.76 2.64
N PRO A 209 22.80 21.94 3.00
CA PRO A 209 23.43 22.90 3.91
C PRO A 209 23.59 22.39 5.33
N ALA A 210 22.90 21.31 5.70
CA ALA A 210 22.89 20.79 7.06
C ALA A 210 23.47 19.37 7.20
N GLY A 211 24.04 18.80 6.13
CA GLY A 211 24.59 17.45 6.15
C GLY A 211 23.56 16.34 6.36
N PHE A 212 22.27 16.62 6.14
CA PHE A 212 21.21 15.60 6.24
C PHE A 212 21.34 14.57 5.13
N ASP A 213 21.14 13.31 5.49
CA ASP A 213 21.01 12.26 4.49
C ASP A 213 19.72 12.47 3.69
N SER A 214 19.86 12.68 2.38
CA SER A 214 18.75 12.89 1.47
C SER A 214 18.36 11.62 0.72
N HIS A 215 18.88 10.46 1.12
CA HIS A 215 18.52 9.16 0.53
C HIS A 215 17.25 8.62 1.18
N ILE A 216 16.39 8.04 0.36
CA ILE A 216 15.20 7.35 0.84
C ILE A 216 15.64 6.07 1.55
N SER A 217 15.25 5.89 2.81
CA SER A 217 15.53 4.69 3.56
C SER A 217 14.76 3.49 3.00
N PRO A 218 15.35 2.29 2.97
CA PRO A 218 14.63 1.09 2.58
C PRO A 218 13.38 0.88 3.45
N ARG A 219 12.29 0.46 2.81
CA ARG A 219 11.06 0.08 3.48
C ARG A 219 10.90 -1.43 3.44
N TYR A 220 10.72 -2.01 4.60
CA TYR A 220 10.51 -3.45 4.79
C TYR A 220 9.03 -3.71 5.00
N ILE A 221 8.47 -4.66 4.25
CA ILE A 221 7.07 -5.06 4.36
C ILE A 221 7.02 -6.57 4.56
N ALA A 222 6.21 -7.00 5.53
CA ALA A 222 5.86 -8.40 5.73
C ALA A 222 4.35 -8.54 5.83
N PHE A 223 3.78 -9.58 5.23
CA PHE A 223 2.36 -9.87 5.39
C PHE A 223 2.10 -11.37 5.51
N PHE A 224 0.97 -11.67 6.12
CA PHE A 224 0.43 -13.01 6.22
C PHE A 224 -1.07 -12.97 5.96
N ASN A 225 -1.53 -13.81 5.06
CA ASN A 225 -2.94 -14.00 4.74
C ASN A 225 -3.27 -15.48 4.85
N ALA A 226 -4.42 -15.79 5.40
CA ALA A 226 -4.95 -17.14 5.35
C ALA A 226 -6.40 -17.12 4.85
N SER A 227 -6.85 -18.22 4.27
CA SER A 227 -8.24 -18.40 3.86
C SER A 227 -8.72 -19.77 4.32
N PHE A 228 -9.86 -19.78 4.99
CA PHE A 228 -10.51 -20.99 5.49
C PHE A 228 -11.93 -21.07 4.94
N LYS A 229 -12.15 -21.99 3.99
CA LYS A 229 -13.49 -22.30 3.49
C LYS A 229 -14.23 -23.15 4.54
N ARG A 230 -15.05 -22.47 5.37
CA ARG A 230 -15.80 -23.12 6.46
C ARG A 230 -16.98 -23.93 5.94
N SER A 231 -17.61 -23.44 4.88
CA SER A 231 -18.69 -24.09 4.12
C SER A 231 -18.66 -23.57 2.68
N ASP A 232 -19.54 -24.09 1.83
CA ASP A 232 -19.66 -23.58 0.45
C ASP A 232 -20.17 -22.12 0.41
N LEU A 233 -20.76 -21.66 1.51
CA LEU A 233 -21.28 -20.30 1.63
C LEU A 233 -20.32 -19.32 2.32
N VAL A 234 -19.37 -19.81 3.15
CA VAL A 234 -18.58 -18.91 4.02
C VAL A 234 -17.09 -19.20 3.93
N ILE A 235 -16.33 -18.18 3.60
CA ILE A 235 -14.86 -18.16 3.65
C ILE A 235 -14.41 -17.10 4.66
N LEU A 236 -13.50 -17.48 5.57
CA LEU A 236 -12.90 -16.59 6.56
C LEU A 236 -11.45 -16.32 6.19
N ASN A 237 -11.05 -15.04 6.17
CA ASN A 237 -9.73 -14.60 5.77
C ASN A 237 -9.08 -13.76 6.89
N PRO A 238 -8.38 -14.36 7.86
CA PRO A 238 -7.52 -13.64 8.78
C PRO A 238 -6.28 -13.14 8.05
N MET A 239 -5.87 -11.90 8.36
CA MET A 239 -4.77 -11.21 7.69
C MET A 239 -3.94 -10.41 8.69
N ALA A 240 -2.64 -10.30 8.41
CA ALA A 240 -1.71 -9.46 9.14
C ALA A 240 -0.76 -8.76 8.17
N TYR A 241 -0.38 -7.55 8.49
CA TYR A 241 0.54 -6.72 7.73
C TYR A 241 1.46 -5.96 8.68
N TYR A 242 2.71 -5.85 8.32
CA TYR A 242 3.71 -5.09 9.04
C TYR A 242 4.60 -4.35 8.06
N THR A 243 4.89 -3.09 8.35
CA THR A 243 5.88 -2.31 7.59
C THR A 243 6.75 -1.50 8.53
N ASN A 244 8.01 -1.31 8.12
CA ASN A 244 8.99 -0.47 8.80
C ASN A 244 9.82 0.32 7.80
N GLN A 245 9.99 1.62 8.05
CA GLN A 245 10.82 2.52 7.25
C GLN A 245 11.44 3.58 8.17
N ALA A 246 12.75 3.75 8.13
CA ALA A 246 13.48 4.76 8.91
C ALA A 246 13.11 4.81 10.41
N GLY A 247 12.77 3.66 11.02
CA GLY A 247 12.36 3.57 12.41
C GLY A 247 10.86 3.77 12.67
N ALA A 248 10.09 4.30 11.72
CA ALA A 248 8.63 4.30 11.79
C ALA A 248 8.09 2.93 11.40
N TYR A 249 7.08 2.44 12.11
CA TYR A 249 6.45 1.15 11.82
C TYR A 249 4.93 1.24 11.86
N GLU A 250 4.30 0.36 11.11
CA GLU A 250 2.87 0.14 11.13
C GLU A 250 2.58 -1.36 11.19
N ALA A 251 1.63 -1.74 12.02
CA ALA A 251 1.14 -3.11 12.10
C ALA A 251 -0.39 -3.10 11.99
N VAL A 252 -0.92 -3.95 11.11
CA VAL A 252 -2.37 -4.11 10.92
C VAL A 252 -2.72 -5.58 11.02
N VAL A 253 -3.74 -5.89 11.79
CA VAL A 253 -4.30 -7.25 11.89
C VAL A 253 -5.81 -7.19 11.69
N GLY A 254 -6.37 -8.22 11.11
CA GLY A 254 -7.81 -8.23 10.91
C GLY A 254 -8.34 -9.52 10.30
N LEU A 255 -9.65 -9.51 10.14
CA LEU A 255 -10.41 -10.62 9.60
C LEU A 255 -11.46 -10.07 8.65
N ASN A 256 -11.61 -10.69 7.48
CA ASN A 256 -12.81 -10.55 6.69
C ASN A 256 -13.49 -11.91 6.45
N ALA A 257 -14.77 -11.85 6.21
CA ALA A 257 -15.59 -12.98 5.81
C ALA A 257 -16.20 -12.70 4.44
N GLN A 258 -16.22 -13.71 3.57
CA GLN A 258 -16.92 -13.68 2.30
C GLN A 258 -18.13 -14.63 2.42
N TYR A 259 -19.31 -14.11 2.11
CA TYR A 259 -20.55 -14.87 2.09
C TYR A 259 -21.03 -15.02 0.66
N ASN A 260 -21.06 -16.26 0.17
CA ASN A 260 -21.52 -16.60 -1.17
C ASN A 260 -23.06 -16.56 -1.22
N ILE A 261 -23.63 -15.60 -1.95
CA ILE A 261 -25.08 -15.40 -2.07
C ILE A 261 -25.66 -16.32 -3.14
N SER A 262 -24.97 -16.43 -4.27
CA SER A 262 -25.44 -17.20 -5.44
C SER A 262 -25.25 -18.71 -5.30
N GLY A 263 -24.34 -19.12 -4.41
CA GLY A 263 -23.98 -20.52 -4.20
C GLY A 263 -22.87 -21.03 -5.12
N ASP A 264 -22.63 -20.38 -6.26
CA ASP A 264 -21.59 -20.73 -7.25
C ASP A 264 -20.34 -19.81 -7.14
N GLY A 265 -20.37 -18.82 -6.24
CA GLY A 265 -19.29 -17.89 -6.01
C GLY A 265 -19.30 -16.64 -6.89
N ASP A 266 -20.28 -16.49 -7.76
CA ASP A 266 -20.38 -15.34 -8.68
C ASP A 266 -20.87 -14.09 -7.97
N GLU A 267 -21.68 -14.24 -6.91
CA GLU A 267 -22.16 -13.13 -6.10
C GLU A 267 -21.78 -13.34 -4.63
N GLN A 268 -20.92 -12.46 -4.10
CA GLN A 268 -20.45 -12.58 -2.72
C GLN A 268 -20.56 -11.24 -1.99
N LEU A 269 -21.00 -11.28 -0.73
CA LEU A 269 -20.90 -10.17 0.20
C LEU A 269 -19.61 -10.32 1.01
N ILE A 270 -18.89 -9.22 1.21
CA ILE A 270 -17.66 -9.18 2.01
C ILE A 270 -17.90 -8.27 3.20
N GLY A 271 -17.60 -8.76 4.41
CA GLY A 271 -17.59 -7.96 5.62
C GLY A 271 -16.31 -8.20 6.40
N GLY A 272 -15.73 -7.15 6.99
CA GLY A 272 -14.48 -7.30 7.72
C GLY A 272 -14.22 -6.22 8.73
N LEU A 273 -13.27 -6.49 9.61
CA LEU A 273 -12.77 -5.54 10.58
C LEU A 273 -11.26 -5.72 10.72
N TYR A 274 -10.54 -4.61 10.64
CA TYR A 274 -9.09 -4.56 10.84
C TYR A 274 -8.76 -3.57 11.95
N TYR A 275 -7.62 -3.78 12.58
CA TYR A 275 -7.07 -2.88 13.58
C TYR A 275 -5.64 -2.51 13.21
N ARG A 276 -5.40 -1.24 12.97
CA ARG A 276 -4.07 -0.64 12.87
C ARG A 276 -3.63 -0.30 14.27
N VAL A 277 -2.60 -1.00 14.73
CA VAL A 277 -2.13 -0.95 16.13
C VAL A 277 -1.78 0.48 16.53
N GLY A 278 -2.47 0.98 17.55
CA GLY A 278 -2.26 2.32 18.10
C GLY A 278 -2.82 3.48 17.26
N ASP A 279 -3.53 3.21 16.15
CA ASP A 279 -4.02 4.28 15.27
C ASP A 279 -5.53 4.20 14.96
N ALA A 280 -6.02 3.11 14.37
CA ALA A 280 -7.40 3.07 13.90
C ALA A 280 -8.05 1.69 13.89
N PHE A 281 -9.38 1.64 14.08
CA PHE A 281 -10.22 0.53 13.64
C PHE A 281 -10.71 0.78 12.20
N ILE A 282 -10.72 -0.28 11.39
CA ILE A 282 -11.01 -0.20 9.96
C ILE A 282 -12.12 -1.20 9.60
N PRO A 283 -13.40 -0.83 9.78
CA PRO A 283 -14.50 -1.60 9.23
C PRO A 283 -14.43 -1.64 7.70
N MET A 284 -14.81 -2.79 7.13
CA MET A 284 -14.79 -3.06 5.71
C MET A 284 -16.12 -3.68 5.26
N VAL A 285 -16.61 -3.24 4.13
CA VAL A 285 -17.72 -3.84 3.41
C VAL A 285 -17.37 -3.93 1.93
N GLY A 286 -17.79 -5.00 1.28
CA GLY A 286 -17.54 -5.17 -0.15
C GLY A 286 -18.53 -6.13 -0.79
N PHE A 287 -18.53 -6.13 -2.09
CA PHE A 287 -19.37 -6.97 -2.92
C PHE A 287 -18.58 -7.49 -4.11
N VAL A 288 -18.78 -8.75 -4.44
CA VAL A 288 -18.29 -9.37 -5.67
C VAL A 288 -19.49 -9.66 -6.56
N TYR A 289 -19.41 -9.23 -7.79
CA TYR A 289 -20.38 -9.52 -8.82
C TYR A 289 -19.65 -10.06 -10.06
N HIS A 290 -19.83 -11.36 -10.32
CA HIS A 290 -19.07 -12.09 -11.34
C HIS A 290 -17.55 -11.94 -11.10
N ASN A 291 -16.89 -11.21 -11.96
CA ASN A 291 -15.43 -11.00 -11.90
C ASN A 291 -15.02 -9.63 -11.35
N ILE A 292 -16.00 -8.84 -10.88
CA ILE A 292 -15.77 -7.49 -10.36
C ILE A 292 -15.95 -7.52 -8.84
N ARG A 293 -14.93 -7.02 -8.13
CA ARG A 293 -14.93 -6.82 -6.68
C ARG A 293 -14.89 -5.34 -6.38
N LEU A 294 -15.84 -4.85 -5.60
CA LEU A 294 -15.86 -3.50 -5.04
C LEU A 294 -15.75 -3.60 -3.52
N VAL A 295 -14.83 -2.85 -2.93
CA VAL A 295 -14.60 -2.81 -1.47
C VAL A 295 -14.50 -1.38 -0.99
N PHE A 296 -15.13 -1.11 0.13
CA PHE A 296 -15.05 0.15 0.86
C PHE A 296 -14.54 -0.09 2.27
N THR A 297 -13.64 0.78 2.75
CA THR A 297 -13.18 0.82 4.14
C THR A 297 -13.23 2.23 4.69
N TYR A 298 -13.37 2.33 6.00
CA TYR A 298 -13.34 3.58 6.74
C TYR A 298 -12.42 3.46 7.95
N ASP A 299 -11.41 4.33 8.06
CA ASP A 299 -10.50 4.36 9.21
C ASP A 299 -11.14 5.18 10.33
N VAL A 300 -11.55 4.54 11.42
CA VAL A 300 -12.01 5.19 12.63
C VAL A 300 -10.81 5.43 13.53
N THR A 301 -10.33 6.67 13.60
CA THR A 301 -9.14 7.03 14.38
C THR A 301 -9.35 6.80 15.87
N THR A 302 -8.42 6.08 16.51
CA THR A 302 -8.42 5.79 17.95
C THR A 302 -7.19 6.33 18.66
N SER A 303 -6.18 6.80 17.91
CA SER A 303 -4.99 7.47 18.43
C SER A 303 -5.33 8.82 19.07
N SER A 304 -4.34 9.49 19.67
CA SER A 304 -4.49 10.85 20.22
C SER A 304 -5.02 11.88 19.22
N LEU A 305 -4.87 11.62 17.92
CA LEU A 305 -5.43 12.43 16.85
C LEU A 305 -6.96 12.47 16.88
N SER A 306 -7.64 11.47 17.46
CA SER A 306 -9.09 11.42 17.61
C SER A 306 -9.68 12.64 18.33
N ASN A 307 -8.91 13.25 19.23
CA ASN A 307 -9.31 14.46 19.95
C ASN A 307 -9.46 15.69 19.02
N TYR A 308 -8.82 15.65 17.84
CA TYR A 308 -8.84 16.75 16.87
C TYR A 308 -9.70 16.45 15.65
N ASN A 309 -9.78 15.21 15.21
CA ASN A 309 -10.52 14.83 14.01
C ASN A 309 -11.90 14.23 14.29
N GLY A 310 -12.30 14.07 15.58
CA GLY A 310 -13.58 13.46 15.96
C GLY A 310 -13.72 12.03 15.45
N ASN A 311 -12.64 11.23 15.54
CA ASN A 311 -12.51 9.84 15.07
C ASN A 311 -12.60 9.66 13.55
N ARG A 312 -12.56 10.74 12.76
CA ARG A 312 -12.65 10.70 11.29
C ARG A 312 -11.26 10.63 10.66
N GLY A 313 -10.83 9.44 10.29
CA GLY A 313 -9.50 9.19 9.70
C GLY A 313 -9.50 9.28 8.17
N ALA A 314 -9.73 8.16 7.52
CA ALA A 314 -9.69 8.05 6.06
C ALA A 314 -10.82 7.17 5.54
N TRP A 315 -11.13 7.30 4.26
CA TRP A 315 -11.94 6.34 3.55
C TRP A 315 -11.24 5.88 2.28
N GLU A 316 -11.46 4.63 1.93
CA GLU A 316 -10.87 4.02 0.74
C GLU A 316 -11.89 3.23 -0.05
N PHE A 317 -11.71 3.28 -1.39
CA PHE A 317 -12.38 2.40 -2.34
C PHE A 317 -11.36 1.57 -3.10
N ALA A 318 -11.68 0.31 -3.33
CA ALA A 318 -10.96 -0.56 -4.25
C ALA A 318 -11.94 -1.18 -5.24
N LEU A 319 -11.59 -1.12 -6.51
CA LEU A 319 -12.28 -1.79 -7.60
C LEU A 319 -11.30 -2.73 -8.27
N ILE A 320 -11.64 -4.01 -8.35
CA ILE A 320 -10.80 -5.03 -8.97
C ILE A 320 -11.64 -5.83 -9.96
N GLN A 321 -11.13 -6.01 -11.14
CA GLN A 321 -11.69 -6.88 -12.17
C GLN A 321 -10.70 -7.99 -12.49
N ASN A 322 -11.14 -9.21 -12.34
CA ASN A 322 -10.43 -10.41 -12.79
C ASN A 322 -10.90 -10.81 -14.19
N GLY A 323 -10.01 -11.42 -14.98
CA GLY A 323 -10.37 -11.86 -16.31
C GLY A 323 -9.62 -13.11 -16.74
N PHE A 324 -10.12 -13.72 -17.79
CA PHE A 324 -9.60 -14.97 -18.35
C PHE A 324 -9.21 -14.76 -19.81
N TYR A 325 -8.16 -15.44 -20.26
CA TYR A 325 -7.84 -15.52 -21.68
C TYR A 325 -8.88 -16.36 -22.40
N ASN A 326 -9.24 -15.96 -23.61
CA ASN A 326 -10.19 -16.71 -24.43
C ASN A 326 -9.71 -18.15 -24.65
N GLN A 327 -10.57 -19.12 -24.31
CA GLN A 327 -10.25 -20.55 -24.27
C GLN A 327 -10.29 -21.23 -25.66
N TYR A 328 -9.67 -20.68 -26.68
CA TYR A 328 -9.69 -21.35 -27.98
C TYR A 328 -8.62 -22.43 -28.17
N ASN A 329 -7.78 -22.74 -27.20
CA ASN A 329 -6.85 -23.87 -27.23
C ASN A 329 -7.02 -24.72 -25.99
N GLY A 330 -7.76 -25.79 -26.14
CA GLY A 330 -8.11 -26.75 -25.11
C GLY A 330 -6.92 -27.52 -24.58
N ASP A 331 -6.25 -27.03 -23.62
CA ASP A 331 -5.50 -27.77 -22.60
C ASP A 331 -5.18 -26.78 -21.48
N ARG A 332 -6.19 -26.45 -20.68
CA ARG A 332 -5.91 -25.91 -19.37
C ARG A 332 -5.36 -27.07 -18.54
N HIS A 333 -4.09 -27.12 -18.34
CA HIS A 333 -3.59 -27.73 -17.12
C HIS A 333 -4.38 -27.07 -15.98
N GLN A 334 -5.08 -27.91 -15.21
CA GLN A 334 -5.90 -27.52 -14.07
C GLN A 334 -5.18 -26.44 -13.27
N SER A 335 -5.91 -25.45 -12.79
CA SER A 335 -5.38 -24.40 -11.94
C SER A 335 -4.36 -24.97 -10.95
N LEU A 336 -3.10 -24.63 -11.08
CA LEU A 336 -2.03 -25.12 -10.20
C LEU A 336 -2.24 -24.68 -8.75
N CYS A 337 -3.07 -23.66 -8.53
CA CYS A 337 -3.57 -23.25 -7.22
C CYS A 337 -5.05 -23.59 -7.11
N PRO A 338 -5.53 -24.08 -5.96
CA PRO A 338 -6.94 -24.35 -5.76
C PRO A 338 -7.75 -23.06 -5.89
N SER A 339 -8.78 -23.10 -6.72
CA SER A 339 -9.77 -22.03 -6.79
C SER A 339 -10.70 -22.16 -5.58
N PHE A 340 -10.90 -21.05 -4.86
CA PHE A 340 -11.86 -20.95 -3.77
C PHE A 340 -13.28 -20.59 -4.24
N ARG A 341 -13.49 -20.50 -5.56
CA ARG A 341 -14.78 -20.16 -6.18
C ARG A 341 -15.75 -21.31 -6.37
N GLN A 342 -15.37 -22.56 -6.04
CA GLN A 342 -16.29 -23.69 -6.17
C GLN A 342 -17.09 -23.95 -4.92
#